data_2d84adc714b6c9ae9d84efb352416b06
#
_entry.id   2d84adc714b6c9ae9d84efb352416b06
#
_cell.length_a   1.000
_cell.length_b   1.000
_cell.length_c   1.000
_cell.angle_alpha   90.00
_cell.angle_beta   90.00
_cell.angle_gamma   90.00
#
_symmetry.space_group_name_H-M   'P 1'
#
loop_
_entity.id
_entity.type
_entity.pdbx_description
1 polymer ?
#
loop_
_entity_poly.entity_id
_entity_poly.type
_entity_poly.pdbx_seq_one_letter_code
_entity_poly.pdbx_strand_id
1 'polypeptide(L)'
;MSDPIRTFRHFRDVPDTLWRWSNFSPAEIACRGTSQLKLHPEALDKLQALRDRLGKPLNIRSAYRSPQHNRAVGGAPRSKHMEGTAFDIVMSNHDPATFEAAARAVGFLGFGFYPRSGFIHVDLGPARTWGERFPARATAFAIETPTVREVLAQSRTLKGTGAAGVATLGAAGVEVAQEVLAEAQGAILPLVPYLDTLRWVFVALALAGIAVAVWARVDDWRKGRR
;
A
#
# COMPACT_ATOMS: atom_id res chain seq x y z
N MET A 1 -9.10 -31.91 10.98
CA MET A 1 -8.97 -31.40 12.37
C MET A 1 -8.16 -30.13 12.29
N SER A 2 -8.66 -29.00 12.85
CA SER A 2 -7.88 -27.76 12.89
C SER A 2 -6.77 -27.88 13.94
N ASP A 3 -5.57 -27.35 13.60
CA ASP A 3 -4.46 -27.34 14.54
C ASP A 3 -4.80 -26.54 15.80
N PRO A 4 -4.31 -26.96 17.00
CA PRO A 4 -4.64 -26.29 18.23
C PRO A 4 -4.02 -24.89 18.35
N ILE A 5 -4.74 -23.97 18.99
CA ILE A 5 -4.21 -22.66 19.36
C ILE A 5 -3.13 -22.83 20.40
N ARG A 6 -1.98 -22.19 20.23
CA ARG A 6 -0.84 -22.26 21.17
C ARG A 6 -0.38 -20.85 21.55
N THR A 7 0.09 -20.70 22.79
CA THR A 7 0.67 -19.45 23.28
C THR A 7 2.11 -19.67 23.70
N PHE A 8 3.00 -18.81 23.21
CA PHE A 8 4.43 -18.83 23.50
C PHE A 8 4.79 -17.59 24.32
N ARG A 9 5.68 -17.74 25.28
CA ARG A 9 6.16 -16.61 26.11
C ARG A 9 6.99 -15.62 25.31
N HIS A 10 7.69 -16.13 24.30
CA HIS A 10 8.46 -15.33 23.36
C HIS A 10 8.30 -15.91 21.95
N PHE A 11 8.31 -15.08 20.90
CA PHE A 11 8.17 -15.54 19.52
C PHE A 11 9.31 -16.46 19.08
N ARG A 12 10.50 -16.36 19.70
CA ARG A 12 11.63 -17.24 19.44
C ARG A 12 11.43 -18.67 19.96
N ASP A 13 10.45 -18.87 20.83
CA ASP A 13 10.12 -20.20 21.37
C ASP A 13 9.22 -21.00 20.42
N VAL A 14 8.83 -20.42 19.28
CA VAL A 14 8.02 -21.11 18.27
C VAL A 14 8.91 -22.06 17.48
N PRO A 15 8.67 -23.38 17.53
CA PRO A 15 9.44 -24.34 16.74
C PRO A 15 9.23 -24.13 15.25
N ASP A 16 10.29 -24.22 14.45
CA ASP A 16 10.21 -24.08 12.99
C ASP A 16 9.23 -25.07 12.36
N THR A 17 9.10 -26.26 12.93
CA THR A 17 8.17 -27.31 12.49
C THR A 17 6.68 -26.92 12.63
N LEU A 18 6.37 -25.91 13.43
CA LEU A 18 5.01 -25.39 13.60
C LEU A 18 4.73 -24.18 12.71
N TRP A 19 5.76 -23.56 12.12
CA TRP A 19 5.62 -22.36 11.34
C TRP A 19 5.59 -22.67 9.85
N ARG A 20 4.40 -22.62 9.24
CA ARG A 20 4.18 -22.94 7.82
C ARG A 20 3.86 -21.74 6.93
N TRP A 21 3.74 -20.55 7.51
CA TRP A 21 3.33 -19.32 6.80
C TRP A 21 4.56 -18.60 6.23
N SER A 22 4.91 -18.95 4.99
CA SER A 22 6.18 -18.57 4.36
C SER A 22 6.38 -17.06 4.15
N ASN A 23 5.29 -16.29 4.10
CA ASN A 23 5.36 -14.84 3.90
C ASN A 23 5.38 -14.04 5.20
N PHE A 24 5.35 -14.70 6.34
CA PHE A 24 5.34 -14.07 7.65
C PHE A 24 6.36 -14.73 8.58
N SER A 25 6.85 -13.97 9.54
CA SER A 25 7.70 -14.50 10.61
C SER A 25 6.97 -14.48 11.95
N PRO A 26 7.33 -15.35 12.91
CA PRO A 26 6.80 -15.28 14.28
C PRO A 26 6.95 -13.90 14.92
N ALA A 27 8.04 -13.18 14.62
CA ALA A 27 8.30 -11.85 15.16
C ALA A 27 7.29 -10.79 14.69
N GLU A 28 6.83 -10.85 13.43
CA GLU A 28 5.82 -9.92 12.89
C GLU A 28 4.45 -10.10 13.53
N ILE A 29 4.12 -11.33 13.92
CA ILE A 29 2.83 -11.70 14.51
C ILE A 29 2.82 -11.52 16.03
N ALA A 30 3.99 -11.45 16.66
CA ALA A 30 4.11 -11.34 18.11
C ALA A 30 3.63 -9.98 18.65
N CYS A 31 3.28 -9.99 19.91
CA CYS A 31 2.95 -8.79 20.67
C CYS A 31 4.15 -7.86 20.76
N ARG A 32 4.04 -6.65 20.23
CA ARG A 32 5.13 -5.66 20.22
C ARG A 32 5.58 -5.21 21.60
N GLY A 33 4.68 -5.26 22.59
CA GLY A 33 5.00 -4.81 23.95
C GLY A 33 5.55 -5.90 24.86
N THR A 34 5.36 -7.20 24.53
CA THR A 34 5.76 -8.30 25.41
C THR A 34 6.50 -9.43 24.70
N SER A 35 6.65 -9.37 23.40
CA SER A 35 7.24 -10.42 22.55
C SER A 35 6.51 -11.78 22.61
N GLN A 36 5.41 -11.87 23.35
CA GLN A 36 4.57 -13.05 23.41
C GLN A 36 3.89 -13.28 22.06
N LEU A 37 3.63 -14.54 21.73
CA LEU A 37 2.91 -14.90 20.52
C LEU A 37 1.77 -15.87 20.85
N LYS A 38 0.57 -15.56 20.35
CA LYS A 38 -0.53 -16.52 20.29
C LYS A 38 -0.68 -16.98 18.85
N LEU A 39 -0.29 -18.21 18.58
CA LEU A 39 -0.40 -18.86 17.29
C LEU A 39 -1.84 -19.37 17.13
N HIS A 40 -2.60 -18.74 16.25
CA HIS A 40 -3.95 -19.13 15.87
C HIS A 40 -3.92 -19.61 14.41
N PRO A 41 -3.83 -20.91 14.15
CA PRO A 41 -3.58 -21.44 12.80
C PRO A 41 -4.58 -20.96 11.76
N GLU A 42 -5.89 -21.03 12.04
CA GLU A 42 -6.93 -20.57 11.11
C GLU A 42 -6.75 -19.08 10.72
N ALA A 43 -6.42 -18.23 11.69
CA ALA A 43 -6.22 -16.81 11.41
C ALA A 43 -5.00 -16.56 10.52
N LEU A 44 -3.92 -17.30 10.77
CA LEU A 44 -2.69 -17.21 9.98
C LEU A 44 -2.86 -17.84 8.58
N ASP A 45 -3.64 -18.91 8.44
CA ASP A 45 -3.96 -19.50 7.14
C ASP A 45 -4.74 -18.49 6.26
N LYS A 46 -5.72 -17.78 6.84
CA LYS A 46 -6.44 -16.71 6.12
C LYS A 46 -5.54 -15.51 5.81
N LEU A 47 -4.62 -15.16 6.69
CA LEU A 47 -3.66 -14.09 6.45
C LEU A 47 -2.72 -14.45 5.29
N GLN A 48 -2.21 -15.70 5.26
CA GLN A 48 -1.40 -16.22 4.16
C GLN A 48 -2.19 -16.22 2.84
N ALA A 49 -3.42 -16.73 2.86
CA ALA A 49 -4.29 -16.74 1.70
C ALA A 49 -4.58 -15.31 1.17
N LEU A 50 -4.73 -14.33 2.06
CA LEU A 50 -4.88 -12.93 1.68
C LEU A 50 -3.62 -12.40 1.00
N ARG A 51 -2.44 -12.71 1.57
CA ARG A 51 -1.13 -12.35 0.99
C ARG A 51 -0.95 -12.91 -0.41
N ASP A 52 -1.29 -14.20 -0.58
CA ASP A 52 -1.17 -14.91 -1.86
C ASP A 52 -2.14 -14.33 -2.89
N ARG A 53 -3.39 -14.08 -2.49
CA ARG A 53 -4.41 -13.49 -3.36
C ARG A 53 -4.06 -12.10 -3.87
N LEU A 54 -3.45 -11.27 -3.02
CA LEU A 54 -3.07 -9.91 -3.39
C LEU A 54 -1.73 -9.84 -4.14
N GLY A 55 -0.91 -10.88 -4.09
CA GLY A 55 0.40 -10.94 -4.74
C GLY A 55 1.41 -9.89 -4.24
N LYS A 56 1.11 -9.18 -3.15
CA LYS A 56 1.89 -8.07 -2.60
C LYS A 56 2.13 -8.24 -1.10
N PRO A 57 3.29 -7.79 -0.55
CA PRO A 57 3.55 -7.86 0.89
C PRO A 57 2.45 -7.21 1.72
N LEU A 58 2.07 -7.87 2.82
CA LEU A 58 1.19 -7.32 3.86
C LEU A 58 2.05 -6.76 4.98
N ASN A 59 2.09 -5.45 5.12
CA ASN A 59 2.85 -4.79 6.19
C ASN A 59 2.04 -4.82 7.49
N ILE A 60 2.40 -5.71 8.41
CA ILE A 60 1.70 -5.90 9.68
C ILE A 60 2.08 -4.79 10.67
N ARG A 61 1.11 -3.93 10.97
CA ARG A 61 1.26 -2.90 12.01
C ARG A 61 1.07 -3.47 13.41
N SER A 62 0.10 -4.38 13.58
CA SER A 62 -0.18 -5.07 14.84
C SER A 62 -0.85 -6.39 14.53
N ALA A 63 -0.48 -7.45 15.26
CA ALA A 63 -1.15 -8.73 15.23
C ALA A 63 -1.56 -9.13 16.66
N TYR A 64 -0.97 -10.17 17.26
CA TYR A 64 -1.30 -10.52 18.63
C TYR A 64 -0.95 -9.38 19.61
N ARG A 65 -1.83 -9.14 20.58
CA ARG A 65 -1.59 -8.26 21.73
C ARG A 65 -1.83 -9.02 23.02
N SER A 66 -0.84 -9.07 23.89
CA SER A 66 -1.05 -9.57 25.25
C SER A 66 -2.08 -8.69 25.98
N PRO A 67 -2.84 -9.24 26.94
CA PRO A 67 -3.78 -8.44 27.75
C PRO A 67 -3.13 -7.22 28.40
N GLN A 68 -1.89 -7.35 28.87
CA GLN A 68 -1.13 -6.26 29.45
C GLN A 68 -0.86 -5.15 28.43
N HIS A 69 -0.34 -5.51 27.25
CA HIS A 69 -0.06 -4.55 26.19
C HIS A 69 -1.35 -3.91 25.65
N ASN A 70 -2.42 -4.70 25.49
CA ASN A 70 -3.71 -4.17 25.05
C ASN A 70 -4.24 -3.07 25.97
N ARG A 71 -4.13 -3.25 27.30
CA ARG A 71 -4.50 -2.19 28.26
C ARG A 71 -3.58 -0.97 28.14
N ALA A 72 -2.28 -1.18 27.98
CA ALA A 72 -1.30 -0.08 27.90
C ALA A 72 -1.53 0.82 26.68
N VAL A 73 -2.05 0.27 25.57
CA VAL A 73 -2.34 1.03 24.34
C VAL A 73 -3.81 1.47 24.22
N GLY A 74 -4.61 1.33 25.28
CA GLY A 74 -6.02 1.72 25.27
C GLY A 74 -6.90 0.85 24.37
N GLY A 75 -6.51 -0.40 24.12
CA GLY A 75 -7.28 -1.33 23.30
C GLY A 75 -8.58 -1.78 23.95
N ALA A 76 -9.58 -2.11 23.15
CA ALA A 76 -10.88 -2.59 23.63
C ALA A 76 -10.75 -3.81 24.56
N PRO A 77 -11.57 -3.93 25.64
CA PRO A 77 -11.48 -5.04 26.61
C PRO A 77 -11.67 -6.43 25.98
N ARG A 78 -12.42 -6.53 24.88
CA ARG A 78 -12.67 -7.76 24.12
C ARG A 78 -12.02 -7.70 22.71
N SER A 79 -10.82 -7.13 22.64
CA SER A 79 -10.08 -6.99 21.37
C SER A 79 -9.72 -8.35 20.77
N LYS A 80 -10.01 -8.54 19.50
CA LYS A 80 -9.64 -9.75 18.73
C LYS A 80 -8.14 -9.93 18.58
N HIS A 81 -7.35 -8.88 18.76
CA HIS A 81 -5.89 -9.00 18.88
C HIS A 81 -5.46 -9.89 20.06
N MET A 82 -6.18 -9.86 21.18
CA MET A 82 -5.87 -10.73 22.33
C MET A 82 -6.22 -12.21 22.09
N GLU A 83 -7.08 -12.47 21.13
CA GLU A 83 -7.42 -13.84 20.70
C GLU A 83 -6.43 -14.38 19.68
N GLY A 84 -5.58 -13.53 19.08
CA GLY A 84 -4.68 -13.87 17.98
C GLY A 84 -5.40 -13.98 16.64
N THR A 85 -6.59 -13.41 16.51
CA THR A 85 -7.46 -13.51 15.32
C THR A 85 -7.61 -12.20 14.57
N ALA A 86 -6.83 -11.16 14.91
CA ALA A 86 -6.90 -9.85 14.31
C ALA A 86 -5.55 -9.35 13.84
N PHE A 87 -5.57 -8.59 12.74
CA PHE A 87 -4.40 -7.98 12.12
C PHE A 87 -4.72 -6.54 11.68
N ASP A 88 -3.82 -5.62 12.01
CA ASP A 88 -3.82 -4.25 11.50
C ASP A 88 -2.82 -4.18 10.33
N ILE A 89 -3.31 -3.98 9.10
CA ILE A 89 -2.52 -4.00 7.86
C ILE A 89 -2.37 -2.59 7.31
N VAL A 90 -1.14 -2.17 7.05
CA VAL A 90 -0.84 -0.85 6.46
C VAL A 90 -1.24 -0.80 4.99
N MET A 91 -1.89 0.29 4.57
CA MET A 91 -2.43 0.46 3.22
C MET A 91 -1.50 1.20 2.24
N SER A 92 -0.23 1.44 2.60
CA SER A 92 0.68 2.21 1.74
C SER A 92 0.93 1.59 0.36
N ASN A 93 0.90 0.26 0.25
CA ASN A 93 1.14 -0.50 -0.98
C ASN A 93 -0.11 -1.24 -1.51
N HIS A 94 -1.27 -1.02 -0.91
CA HIS A 94 -2.54 -1.63 -1.29
C HIS A 94 -3.60 -0.56 -1.60
N ASP A 95 -4.46 -0.84 -2.56
CA ASP A 95 -5.73 -0.13 -2.71
C ASP A 95 -6.71 -0.66 -1.66
N PRO A 96 -7.29 0.24 -0.82
CA PRO A 96 -8.13 -0.18 0.30
C PRO A 96 -9.39 -0.96 -0.10
N ALA A 97 -10.00 -0.64 -1.25
CA ALA A 97 -11.21 -1.34 -1.72
C ALA A 97 -10.86 -2.74 -2.23
N THR A 98 -9.79 -2.87 -3.00
CA THR A 98 -9.26 -4.16 -3.46
C THR A 98 -8.83 -5.03 -2.29
N PHE A 99 -8.17 -4.44 -1.28
CA PHE A 99 -7.77 -5.14 -0.06
C PHE A 99 -8.99 -5.65 0.71
N GLU A 100 -10.01 -4.82 0.95
CA GLU A 100 -11.22 -5.23 1.65
C GLU A 100 -11.92 -6.39 0.92
N ALA A 101 -12.09 -6.30 -0.40
CA ALA A 101 -12.71 -7.35 -1.20
C ALA A 101 -11.94 -8.68 -1.10
N ALA A 102 -10.61 -8.63 -1.19
CA ALA A 102 -9.75 -9.81 -1.04
C ALA A 102 -9.83 -10.42 0.38
N ALA A 103 -9.80 -9.57 1.42
CA ALA A 103 -9.88 -10.01 2.82
C ALA A 103 -11.23 -10.67 3.13
N ARG A 104 -12.34 -10.13 2.61
CA ARG A 104 -13.66 -10.77 2.72
C ARG A 104 -13.71 -12.12 2.02
N ALA A 105 -13.11 -12.22 0.82
CA ALA A 105 -13.09 -13.44 0.04
C ALA A 105 -12.33 -14.60 0.72
N VAL A 106 -11.31 -14.29 1.56
CA VAL A 106 -10.59 -15.31 2.34
C VAL A 106 -11.21 -15.56 3.72
N GLY A 107 -12.30 -14.84 4.07
CA GLY A 107 -13.13 -15.12 5.24
C GLY A 107 -12.83 -14.28 6.48
N PHE A 108 -12.24 -13.09 6.36
CA PHE A 108 -12.30 -12.09 7.41
C PHE A 108 -13.68 -11.43 7.45
N LEU A 109 -14.22 -11.21 8.64
CA LEU A 109 -15.58 -10.72 8.86
C LEU A 109 -15.63 -9.35 9.57
N GLY A 110 -14.70 -9.08 10.47
CA GLY A 110 -14.58 -7.79 11.14
C GLY A 110 -13.65 -6.84 10.37
N PHE A 111 -14.09 -5.59 10.14
CA PHE A 111 -13.33 -4.56 9.41
C PHE A 111 -13.37 -3.23 10.11
N GLY A 112 -12.20 -2.70 10.47
CA GLY A 112 -12.02 -1.35 11.00
C GLY A 112 -11.18 -0.49 10.05
N PHE A 113 -11.68 0.68 9.66
CA PHE A 113 -11.01 1.57 8.73
C PHE A 113 -10.40 2.76 9.45
N TYR A 114 -9.10 2.98 9.26
CA TYR A 114 -8.32 4.05 9.90
C TYR A 114 -7.50 4.84 8.87
N PRO A 115 -8.16 5.63 7.98
CA PRO A 115 -7.49 6.32 6.88
C PRO A 115 -6.44 7.31 7.36
N ARG A 116 -6.69 8.05 8.46
CA ARG A 116 -5.71 8.97 9.06
C ARG A 116 -4.46 8.26 9.59
N SER A 117 -4.60 7.02 10.03
CA SER A 117 -3.52 6.18 10.54
C SER A 117 -2.94 5.24 9.47
N GLY A 118 -3.53 5.22 8.27
CA GLY A 118 -3.05 4.51 7.10
C GLY A 118 -3.16 2.98 7.18
N PHE A 119 -4.13 2.42 7.93
CA PHE A 119 -4.28 0.97 8.04
C PHE A 119 -5.75 0.52 8.07
N ILE A 120 -5.97 -0.75 7.73
CA ILE A 120 -7.24 -1.45 7.90
C ILE A 120 -7.02 -2.56 8.93
N HIS A 121 -7.93 -2.64 9.91
CA HIS A 121 -8.07 -3.76 10.82
C HIS A 121 -8.93 -4.85 10.20
N VAL A 122 -8.50 -6.09 10.28
CA VAL A 122 -9.28 -7.27 9.88
C VAL A 122 -9.28 -8.31 11.01
N ASP A 123 -10.41 -8.99 11.23
CA ASP A 123 -10.51 -10.05 12.24
C ASP A 123 -11.54 -11.14 11.89
N LEU A 124 -11.48 -12.26 12.63
CA LEU A 124 -12.38 -13.41 12.51
C LEU A 124 -13.59 -13.34 13.45
N GLY A 125 -13.83 -12.21 14.10
CA GLY A 125 -15.01 -12.02 14.94
C GLY A 125 -16.30 -11.94 14.11
N PRO A 126 -17.44 -11.64 14.75
CA PRO A 126 -18.71 -11.46 14.06
C PRO A 126 -18.62 -10.40 12.96
N ALA A 127 -19.40 -10.56 11.90
CA ALA A 127 -19.43 -9.62 10.78
C ALA A 127 -19.80 -8.22 11.28
N ARG A 128 -18.89 -7.28 11.11
CA ARG A 128 -19.06 -5.87 11.48
C ARG A 128 -18.08 -4.99 10.75
N THR A 129 -18.44 -3.72 10.67
CA THR A 129 -17.61 -2.70 10.04
C THR A 129 -17.69 -1.41 10.85
N TRP A 130 -16.56 -0.72 11.05
CA TRP A 130 -16.49 0.56 11.76
C TRP A 130 -15.38 1.44 11.21
N GLY A 131 -15.40 2.72 11.59
CA GLY A 131 -14.45 3.74 11.16
C GLY A 131 -14.84 4.40 9.83
N GLU A 132 -14.10 5.43 9.47
CA GLU A 132 -14.27 6.16 8.22
C GLU A 132 -13.56 5.42 7.09
N ARG A 133 -14.27 5.15 5.98
CA ARG A 133 -13.64 4.50 4.83
C ARG A 133 -12.54 5.36 4.24
N PHE A 134 -11.54 4.71 3.67
CA PHE A 134 -10.55 5.42 2.88
C PHE A 134 -11.24 6.16 1.73
N PRO A 135 -10.82 7.40 1.43
CA PRO A 135 -11.32 8.08 0.26
C PRO A 135 -11.05 7.18 -0.95
N ALA A 136 -12.04 7.10 -1.85
CA ALA A 136 -11.82 6.44 -3.12
C ALA A 136 -10.56 7.07 -3.73
N ARG A 137 -9.54 6.26 -4.01
CA ARG A 137 -8.43 6.73 -4.80
C ARG A 137 -9.07 7.18 -6.10
N ALA A 138 -9.07 8.48 -6.36
CA ALA A 138 -9.41 8.96 -7.68
C ALA A 138 -8.57 8.08 -8.60
N THR A 139 -9.21 7.23 -9.39
CA THR A 139 -8.57 6.53 -10.48
C THR A 139 -8.03 7.67 -11.33
N ALA A 140 -6.76 8.01 -11.12
CA ALA A 140 -6.04 8.83 -12.06
C ALA A 140 -6.27 8.13 -13.40
N PHE A 141 -6.85 8.86 -14.33
CA PHE A 141 -7.29 8.39 -15.65
C PHE A 141 -8.65 7.64 -15.69
N ALA A 142 -9.75 8.20 -15.09
CA ALA A 142 -10.81 8.56 -15.99
C ALA A 142 -10.38 9.89 -16.61
N ILE A 143 -9.58 9.88 -17.64
CA ILE A 143 -9.72 10.88 -18.70
C ILE A 143 -11.15 10.60 -19.13
N GLU A 144 -12.10 11.45 -18.69
CA GLU A 144 -13.29 11.70 -19.48
C GLU A 144 -12.72 12.22 -20.80
N THR A 145 -12.47 11.30 -21.72
CA THR A 145 -12.28 11.68 -23.10
C THR A 145 -13.59 12.34 -23.45
N PRO A 146 -13.60 13.68 -23.61
CA PRO A 146 -14.84 14.37 -23.97
C PRO A 146 -15.37 13.63 -25.18
N THR A 147 -16.64 13.25 -25.16
CA THR A 147 -17.21 12.50 -26.28
C THR A 147 -16.96 13.32 -27.53
N VAL A 148 -16.71 12.65 -28.65
CA VAL A 148 -16.50 13.30 -29.97
C VAL A 148 -17.58 14.37 -30.21
N ARG A 149 -18.78 14.16 -29.67
CA ARG A 149 -19.91 15.08 -29.73
C ARG A 149 -19.68 16.38 -28.90
N GLU A 150 -19.02 16.31 -27.76
CA GLU A 150 -18.69 17.48 -26.91
C GLU A 150 -17.54 18.30 -27.48
N VAL A 151 -16.51 17.64 -28.04
CA VAL A 151 -15.40 18.29 -28.74
C VAL A 151 -15.90 19.01 -29.99
N LEU A 152 -16.80 18.38 -30.75
CA LEU A 152 -17.42 18.98 -31.94
C LEU A 152 -18.35 20.16 -31.58
N ALA A 153 -19.08 20.11 -30.46
CA ALA A 153 -19.95 21.18 -30.01
C ALA A 153 -19.19 22.44 -29.55
N GLN A 154 -17.97 22.29 -29.05
CA GLN A 154 -17.13 23.41 -28.59
C GLN A 154 -16.20 23.98 -29.65
N SER A 155 -16.03 23.32 -30.80
CA SER A 155 -15.18 23.81 -31.89
C SER A 155 -15.80 24.96 -32.62
N ARG A 156 -15.24 26.16 -32.45
CA ARG A 156 -15.68 27.37 -33.20
C ARG A 156 -15.47 27.25 -34.70
N THR A 157 -14.63 26.33 -35.16
CA THR A 157 -14.29 26.14 -36.58
C THR A 157 -15.35 25.35 -37.34
N LEU A 158 -16.17 24.53 -36.68
CA LEU A 158 -17.22 23.71 -37.30
C LEU A 158 -18.57 24.38 -37.47
N LYS A 159 -18.75 25.62 -36.99
CA LYS A 159 -20.00 26.38 -37.16
C LYS A 159 -20.17 26.99 -38.55
N GLY A 160 -19.18 26.80 -39.45
CA GLY A 160 -19.16 27.43 -40.77
C GLY A 160 -19.09 26.50 -41.99
N THR A 161 -18.92 25.18 -41.82
CA THR A 161 -18.76 24.26 -42.98
C THR A 161 -19.68 23.05 -42.85
N GLY A 162 -20.51 22.87 -43.87
CA GLY A 162 -21.49 21.81 -43.94
C GLY A 162 -20.87 20.42 -44.08
N ALA A 163 -21.73 19.41 -44.05
CA ALA A 163 -21.53 17.96 -43.87
C ALA A 163 -20.44 17.22 -44.64
N ALA A 164 -19.55 17.88 -45.42
CA ALA A 164 -18.44 17.24 -46.17
C ALA A 164 -17.14 17.11 -45.37
N GLY A 165 -17.02 17.72 -44.19
CA GLY A 165 -15.79 17.78 -43.39
C GLY A 165 -15.55 16.62 -42.42
N VAL A 166 -16.52 15.73 -42.18
CA VAL A 166 -16.47 14.76 -41.06
C VAL A 166 -15.60 13.53 -41.35
N ALA A 167 -15.45 13.16 -42.62
CA ALA A 167 -14.64 11.98 -43.02
C ALA A 167 -13.13 12.26 -43.02
N THR A 168 -12.71 13.52 -43.21
CA THR A 168 -11.28 13.90 -43.25
C THR A 168 -10.65 14.11 -41.89
N LEU A 169 -11.44 14.40 -40.85
CA LEU A 169 -10.94 14.66 -39.49
C LEU A 169 -10.60 13.39 -38.69
N GLY A 170 -11.15 12.24 -39.07
CA GLY A 170 -10.82 10.95 -38.44
C GLY A 170 -9.41 10.46 -38.79
N ALA A 171 -8.96 10.67 -40.02
CA ALA A 171 -7.63 10.29 -40.45
C ALA A 171 -6.54 11.26 -39.94
N ALA A 172 -6.82 12.56 -39.97
CA ALA A 172 -5.89 13.58 -39.47
C ALA A 172 -5.65 13.52 -37.97
N GLY A 173 -6.67 13.09 -37.18
CA GLY A 173 -6.54 12.94 -35.73
C GLY A 173 -5.63 11.79 -35.30
N VAL A 174 -5.57 10.71 -36.11
CA VAL A 174 -4.67 9.58 -35.85
C VAL A 174 -3.24 9.93 -36.25
N GLU A 175 -3.03 10.64 -37.35
CA GLU A 175 -1.70 11.08 -37.77
C GLU A 175 -1.07 12.06 -36.79
N VAL A 176 -1.81 13.06 -36.29
CA VAL A 176 -1.33 14.01 -35.25
C VAL A 176 -0.99 13.30 -33.94
N ALA A 177 -1.78 12.31 -33.54
CA ALA A 177 -1.47 11.54 -32.34
C ALA A 177 -0.22 10.67 -32.51
N GLN A 178 0.01 10.11 -33.68
CA GLN A 178 1.21 9.34 -34.00
C GLN A 178 2.44 10.24 -34.10
N GLU A 179 2.32 11.44 -34.65
CA GLU A 179 3.41 12.40 -34.76
C GLU A 179 3.83 12.95 -33.40
N VAL A 180 2.88 13.30 -32.52
CA VAL A 180 3.16 13.71 -31.13
C VAL A 180 3.80 12.58 -30.33
N LEU A 181 3.39 11.33 -30.54
CA LEU A 181 3.98 10.18 -29.87
C LEU A 181 5.39 9.90 -30.37
N ALA A 182 5.64 10.03 -31.67
CA ALA A 182 6.96 9.88 -32.28
C ALA A 182 7.92 11.00 -31.83
N GLU A 183 7.43 12.23 -31.73
CA GLU A 183 8.21 13.38 -31.25
C GLU A 183 8.56 13.25 -29.77
N ALA A 184 7.62 12.80 -28.95
CA ALA A 184 7.86 12.50 -27.53
C ALA A 184 8.87 11.35 -27.34
N GLN A 185 8.79 10.30 -28.15
CA GLN A 185 9.78 9.22 -28.16
C GLN A 185 11.15 9.71 -28.62
N GLY A 186 11.20 10.54 -29.64
CA GLY A 186 12.44 11.15 -30.14
C GLY A 186 13.13 12.05 -29.12
N ALA A 187 12.36 12.73 -28.26
CA ALA A 187 12.89 13.59 -27.20
C ALA A 187 13.39 12.79 -25.97
N ILE A 188 12.80 11.64 -25.68
CA ILE A 188 13.13 10.83 -24.49
C ILE A 188 14.26 9.83 -24.78
N LEU A 189 14.27 9.21 -25.95
CA LEU A 189 15.27 8.19 -26.33
C LEU A 189 16.74 8.65 -26.19
N PRO A 190 17.13 9.88 -26.55
CA PRO A 190 18.50 10.36 -26.35
C PRO A 190 18.88 10.52 -24.87
N LEU A 191 17.91 10.62 -23.97
CA LEU A 191 18.15 10.80 -22.53
C LEU A 191 18.32 9.48 -21.77
N VAL A 192 17.85 8.37 -22.35
CA VAL A 192 17.92 7.04 -21.73
C VAL A 192 19.34 6.64 -21.30
N PRO A 193 20.40 6.83 -22.10
CA PRO A 193 21.76 6.51 -21.68
C PRO A 193 22.28 7.34 -20.49
N TYR A 194 21.69 8.50 -20.27
CA TYR A 194 22.10 9.42 -19.19
C TYR A 194 21.35 9.20 -17.87
N LEU A 195 20.27 8.39 -17.85
CA LEU A 195 19.47 8.13 -16.66
C LEU A 195 20.29 7.48 -15.53
N ASP A 196 21.18 6.54 -15.87
CA ASP A 196 22.08 5.92 -14.90
C ASP A 196 23.11 6.92 -14.36
N THR A 197 23.65 7.78 -15.22
CA THR A 197 24.59 8.84 -14.80
C THR A 197 23.91 9.85 -13.88
N LEU A 198 22.70 10.29 -14.22
CA LEU A 198 21.89 11.19 -13.38
C LEU A 198 21.58 10.56 -12.02
N ARG A 199 21.24 9.28 -11.97
CA ARG A 199 21.03 8.54 -10.73
C ARG A 199 22.25 8.60 -9.82
N TRP A 200 23.46 8.36 -10.35
CA TRP A 200 24.70 8.42 -9.58
C TRP A 200 25.07 9.83 -9.14
N VAL A 201 24.77 10.85 -9.94
CA VAL A 201 24.92 12.27 -9.57
C VAL A 201 24.03 12.61 -8.36
N PHE A 202 22.75 12.19 -8.38
CA PHE A 202 21.86 12.40 -7.24
C PHE A 202 22.29 11.65 -5.98
N VAL A 203 22.80 10.43 -6.12
CA VAL A 203 23.36 9.66 -5.00
C VAL A 203 24.57 10.35 -4.42
N ALA A 204 25.48 10.85 -5.25
CA ALA A 204 26.67 11.58 -4.79
C ALA A 204 26.31 12.88 -4.06
N LEU A 205 25.35 13.66 -4.58
CA LEU A 205 24.85 14.87 -3.92
C LEU A 205 24.20 14.58 -2.57
N ALA A 206 23.41 13.50 -2.49
CA ALA A 206 22.79 13.09 -1.23
C ALA A 206 23.84 12.69 -0.18
N LEU A 207 24.86 11.94 -0.58
CA LEU A 207 25.96 11.53 0.30
C LEU A 207 26.79 12.76 0.77
N ALA A 208 27.06 13.69 -0.13
CA ALA A 208 27.72 14.94 0.22
C ALA A 208 26.92 15.76 1.24
N GLY A 209 25.60 15.87 1.05
CA GLY A 209 24.70 16.53 2.00
C GLY A 209 24.71 15.87 3.39
N ILE A 210 24.69 14.54 3.44
CA ILE A 210 24.81 13.79 4.70
C ILE A 210 26.18 14.04 5.37
N ALA A 211 27.25 14.02 4.60
CA ALA A 211 28.61 14.26 5.14
C ALA A 211 28.73 15.66 5.75
N VAL A 212 28.18 16.70 5.09
CA VAL A 212 28.14 18.07 5.62
C VAL A 212 27.31 18.16 6.90
N ALA A 213 26.15 17.49 6.95
CA ALA A 213 25.31 17.48 8.13
C ALA A 213 25.98 16.79 9.33
N VAL A 214 26.65 15.66 9.09
CA VAL A 214 27.42 14.94 10.12
C VAL A 214 28.59 15.78 10.59
N TRP A 215 29.33 16.40 9.66
CA TRP A 215 30.46 17.29 10.01
C TRP A 215 30.01 18.49 10.86
N ALA A 216 28.93 19.15 10.48
CA ALA A 216 28.35 20.26 11.24
C ALA A 216 27.97 19.83 12.66
N ARG A 217 27.36 18.62 12.79
CA ARG A 217 26.97 18.07 14.09
C ARG A 217 28.17 17.75 14.99
N VAL A 218 29.23 17.20 14.40
CA VAL A 218 30.50 16.93 15.11
C VAL A 218 31.23 18.22 15.51
N ASP A 219 31.22 19.24 14.65
CA ASP A 219 31.80 20.56 14.93
C ASP A 219 31.05 21.27 16.06
N ASP A 220 29.71 21.25 16.07
CA ASP A 220 28.89 21.78 17.15
C ASP A 220 29.16 21.04 18.48
N TRP A 221 29.30 19.72 18.44
CA TRP A 221 29.64 18.95 19.62
C TRP A 221 31.05 19.29 20.16
N ARG A 222 32.04 19.44 19.27
CA ARG A 222 33.42 19.88 19.66
C ARG A 222 33.48 21.26 20.25
N LYS A 223 32.60 22.18 19.80
CA LYS A 223 32.51 23.56 20.27
C LYS A 223 31.56 23.74 21.46
N GLY A 224 31.01 22.66 22.02
CA GLY A 224 30.12 22.72 23.20
C GLY A 224 28.81 23.45 22.97
N ARG A 225 28.39 23.63 21.73
CA ARG A 225 27.07 24.21 21.38
C ARG A 225 26.03 23.13 21.42
N ARG A 226 25.13 23.20 22.42
CA ARG A 226 23.92 22.33 22.52
C ARG A 226 22.74 23.00 21.86
#